data_c1185427ac07cb710067d7fb0837e07c
#
_entry.id   c1185427ac07cb710067d7fb0837e07c
#
_cell.length_a   1.000
_cell.length_b   1.000
_cell.length_c   1.000
_cell.angle_alpha   90.00
_cell.angle_beta   90.00
_cell.angle_gamma   90.00
#
_symmetry.space_group_name_H-M   'P 1'
#
loop_
_entity.id
_entity.type
_entity.pdbx_description
1 polymer ?
#
loop_
_entity_poly.entity_id
_entity_poly.type
_entity_poly.pdbx_seq_one_letter_code
_entity_poly.pdbx_strand_id
1 'polypeptide(L)'
;MKVIISTLNSKYIHSSLALRYLQAYGRTKDEAYEIVEYTINMPILDILNNVTTLEADVLGFACYIWNIDMTLHLCSMIKAVRPSIKIILGGPEVSYTARELLEDHPCIDYSVQGEAEEAFTSFVKAIRTGHSPVDPVIPGILGREQGNIQGSEEAVEVKDLSTIPFPYTEEDMLTLGNKIVYYESSRGCPFSCQYCLSGNRNTVRFFPQERVIEELAWFVEHNVKQVKFVDRTFNCAPHHHIPLMEWMRDHGGQTNFHLEMESILMTEKEVDILSSTRHGQIQIEVGVQSTHNKTLEAIHRRNDWGRIQSVIPPIIKAGRTHVHMDLIVGLPYESKSIFEKSFNDLFSLQPHALQIGFLKLLKGSGVRSMAEYEYIANLKAPYEVLQTHVLPYDDVRMLKHFEDVFERFYNSERYRTVFGYISESLIQEGSAFAYFEEMTKLWLEKGNQERKLNDADQIAFLYEFFTLKGDQVACDLLRYDVLTSFNGKIRDERFGLSKDRKQEMQDAEIFWREESLVQQYIRNYSFVEWRRIRQDYHTIEVSGNALPYLGIPRGSYDTAEIAPSKDKEYVTYVIIIDVKGETKPFIRPQQCGDANLNNREHIASPSIREEV
;
A
#
# COMPACT_ATOMS: atom_id res chain seq x y z
N MET A 1 -23.78 -32.06 -9.74
CA MET A 1 -23.12 -31.54 -8.53
C MET A 1 -22.56 -30.17 -8.86
N LYS A 2 -23.03 -29.14 -8.18
CA LYS A 2 -22.58 -27.75 -8.33
C LYS A 2 -21.51 -27.42 -7.28
N VAL A 3 -20.35 -26.97 -7.73
CA VAL A 3 -19.21 -26.61 -6.87
C VAL A 3 -18.98 -25.11 -6.95
N ILE A 4 -19.04 -24.47 -5.81
CA ILE A 4 -18.76 -23.03 -5.67
C ILE A 4 -17.52 -22.84 -4.81
N ILE A 5 -16.61 -21.99 -5.25
CA ILE A 5 -15.43 -21.58 -4.50
C ILE A 5 -15.50 -20.09 -4.22
N SER A 6 -15.22 -19.72 -2.98
CA SER A 6 -15.50 -18.37 -2.48
C SER A 6 -14.41 -17.87 -1.54
N THR A 7 -14.40 -16.58 -1.32
CA THR A 7 -13.62 -15.90 -0.27
C THR A 7 -14.28 -14.58 0.10
N LEU A 8 -13.96 -14.07 1.29
CA LEU A 8 -14.29 -12.72 1.73
C LEU A 8 -13.02 -11.87 1.64
N ASN A 9 -12.89 -11.06 0.61
CA ASN A 9 -11.75 -10.16 0.41
C ASN A 9 -11.74 -9.04 1.46
N SER A 10 -10.56 -8.53 1.81
CA SER A 10 -10.42 -7.43 2.78
C SER A 10 -11.04 -6.12 2.28
N LYS A 11 -10.97 -5.83 0.98
CA LYS A 11 -11.59 -4.67 0.32
C LYS A 11 -12.09 -5.06 -1.07
N TYR A 12 -12.99 -4.27 -1.65
CA TYR A 12 -13.55 -4.49 -2.99
C TYR A 12 -12.51 -4.53 -4.11
N ILE A 13 -11.42 -3.76 -3.97
CA ILE A 13 -10.37 -3.68 -4.99
C ILE A 13 -9.52 -4.96 -5.12
N HIS A 14 -9.62 -5.89 -4.18
CA HIS A 14 -8.89 -7.15 -4.21
C HIS A 14 -9.64 -8.23 -4.98
N SER A 15 -8.88 -9.13 -5.60
CA SER A 15 -9.37 -10.36 -6.22
C SER A 15 -8.58 -11.55 -5.68
N SER A 16 -9.14 -12.76 -5.76
CA SER A 16 -8.46 -13.95 -5.26
C SER A 16 -7.76 -14.71 -6.38
N LEU A 17 -6.42 -14.70 -6.36
CA LEU A 17 -5.60 -15.51 -7.27
C LEU A 17 -5.81 -17.01 -7.02
N ALA A 18 -5.89 -17.43 -5.75
CA ALA A 18 -6.04 -18.84 -5.38
C ALA A 18 -7.32 -19.46 -5.98
N LEU A 19 -8.46 -18.76 -5.92
CA LEU A 19 -9.70 -19.26 -6.51
C LEU A 19 -9.60 -19.41 -8.03
N ARG A 20 -8.91 -18.50 -8.70
CA ARG A 20 -8.70 -18.54 -10.15
C ARG A 20 -7.81 -19.71 -10.54
N TYR A 21 -6.74 -19.97 -9.79
CA TYR A 21 -5.92 -21.17 -10.01
C TYR A 21 -6.72 -22.46 -9.83
N LEU A 22 -7.52 -22.57 -8.77
CA LEU A 22 -8.39 -23.73 -8.57
C LEU A 22 -9.35 -23.93 -9.76
N GLN A 23 -9.99 -22.85 -10.21
CA GLN A 23 -10.91 -22.91 -11.35
C GLN A 23 -10.19 -23.30 -12.65
N ALA A 24 -9.05 -22.66 -12.94
CA ALA A 24 -8.27 -22.94 -14.14
C ALA A 24 -7.73 -24.38 -14.12
N TYR A 25 -7.21 -24.84 -13.00
CA TYR A 25 -6.74 -26.22 -12.84
C TYR A 25 -7.87 -27.24 -12.97
N GLY A 26 -9.00 -26.99 -12.34
CA GLY A 26 -10.20 -27.82 -12.46
C GLY A 26 -10.63 -28.02 -13.92
N ARG A 27 -10.65 -26.94 -14.71
CA ARG A 27 -10.98 -26.99 -16.15
C ARG A 27 -10.06 -27.94 -16.93
N THR A 28 -8.77 -28.04 -16.61
CA THR A 28 -7.85 -29.02 -17.23
C THR A 28 -8.16 -30.46 -16.90
N LYS A 29 -9.02 -30.69 -15.90
CA LYS A 29 -9.41 -32.01 -15.39
C LYS A 29 -10.92 -32.30 -15.58
N ASP A 30 -11.58 -31.54 -16.45
CA ASP A 30 -13.02 -31.61 -16.75
C ASP A 30 -13.91 -31.33 -15.52
N GLU A 31 -13.42 -30.50 -14.58
CA GLU A 31 -14.17 -30.03 -13.44
C GLU A 31 -14.48 -28.52 -13.57
N ALA A 32 -15.72 -28.14 -13.33
CA ALA A 32 -16.19 -26.76 -13.37
C ALA A 32 -16.47 -26.24 -11.97
N TYR A 33 -15.84 -25.09 -11.63
CA TYR A 33 -16.07 -24.37 -10.37
C TYR A 33 -16.58 -22.97 -10.68
N GLU A 34 -17.59 -22.54 -9.94
CA GLU A 34 -18.09 -21.17 -9.98
C GLU A 34 -17.38 -20.34 -8.90
N ILE A 35 -16.80 -19.20 -9.28
CA ILE A 35 -16.16 -18.27 -8.35
C ILE A 35 -17.18 -17.22 -7.91
N VAL A 36 -17.32 -17.02 -6.61
CA VAL A 36 -18.11 -15.94 -6.01
C VAL A 36 -17.30 -15.27 -4.92
N GLU A 37 -16.96 -14.00 -5.12
CA GLU A 37 -16.14 -13.22 -4.20
C GLU A 37 -17.00 -12.18 -3.45
N TYR A 38 -16.87 -12.14 -2.14
CA TYR A 38 -17.46 -11.15 -1.25
C TYR A 38 -16.39 -10.27 -0.62
N THR A 39 -16.79 -9.35 0.25
CA THR A 39 -15.86 -8.59 1.11
C THR A 39 -16.30 -8.65 2.56
N ILE A 40 -15.34 -8.54 3.49
CA ILE A 40 -15.61 -8.48 4.93
C ILE A 40 -16.46 -7.25 5.33
N ASN A 41 -16.60 -6.27 4.44
CA ASN A 41 -17.41 -5.07 4.67
C ASN A 41 -18.90 -5.26 4.32
N MET A 42 -19.27 -6.39 3.69
CA MET A 42 -20.66 -6.71 3.40
C MET A 42 -21.36 -7.25 4.64
N PRO A 43 -22.64 -6.89 4.85
CA PRO A 43 -23.44 -7.52 5.92
C PRO A 43 -23.47 -9.04 5.76
N ILE A 44 -23.18 -9.77 6.82
CA ILE A 44 -23.06 -11.24 6.76
C ILE A 44 -24.37 -11.93 6.33
N LEU A 45 -25.53 -11.35 6.67
CA LEU A 45 -26.84 -11.87 6.24
C LEU A 45 -27.07 -11.71 4.74
N ASP A 46 -26.53 -10.67 4.12
CA ASP A 46 -26.61 -10.48 2.66
C ASP A 46 -25.74 -11.54 1.95
N ILE A 47 -24.58 -11.85 2.52
CA ILE A 47 -23.72 -12.93 2.01
C ILE A 47 -24.44 -14.27 2.17
N LEU A 48 -25.03 -14.55 3.34
CA LEU A 48 -25.79 -15.78 3.58
C LEU A 48 -26.94 -15.95 2.57
N ASN A 49 -27.74 -14.89 2.35
CA ASN A 49 -28.84 -14.90 1.39
C ASN A 49 -28.31 -15.23 -0.02
N ASN A 50 -27.25 -14.58 -0.44
CA ASN A 50 -26.67 -14.83 -1.75
C ASN A 50 -26.16 -16.28 -1.89
N VAL A 51 -25.31 -16.73 -0.98
CA VAL A 51 -24.72 -18.08 -1.01
C VAL A 51 -25.81 -19.17 -1.02
N THR A 52 -26.86 -19.01 -0.22
CA THR A 52 -27.93 -20.03 -0.11
C THR A 52 -28.85 -20.10 -1.34
N THR A 53 -28.89 -19.04 -2.16
CA THR A 53 -29.63 -19.03 -3.45
C THR A 53 -28.82 -19.65 -4.59
N LEU A 54 -27.51 -19.84 -4.44
CA LEU A 54 -26.65 -20.44 -5.45
C LEU A 54 -26.82 -21.98 -5.58
N GLU A 55 -27.50 -22.62 -4.65
CA GLU A 55 -27.80 -24.07 -4.65
C GLU A 55 -26.53 -24.95 -4.84
N ALA A 56 -25.48 -24.64 -4.07
CA ALA A 56 -24.23 -25.41 -4.11
C ALA A 56 -24.40 -26.79 -3.44
N ASP A 57 -23.81 -27.81 -4.04
CA ASP A 57 -23.59 -29.11 -3.40
C ASP A 57 -22.31 -29.09 -2.55
N VAL A 58 -21.25 -28.44 -3.09
CA VAL A 58 -19.97 -28.23 -2.42
C VAL A 58 -19.65 -26.74 -2.42
N LEU A 59 -19.25 -26.24 -1.26
CA LEU A 59 -18.86 -24.85 -1.04
C LEU A 59 -17.47 -24.80 -0.41
N GLY A 60 -16.50 -24.29 -1.17
CA GLY A 60 -15.13 -24.09 -0.73
C GLY A 60 -14.86 -22.64 -0.34
N PHE A 61 -14.18 -22.41 0.80
CA PHE A 61 -13.75 -21.06 1.18
C PHE A 61 -12.24 -20.98 1.32
N ALA A 62 -11.64 -19.94 0.70
CA ALA A 62 -10.25 -19.56 0.95
C ALA A 62 -10.18 -18.64 2.19
N CYS A 63 -9.46 -19.12 3.22
CA CYS A 63 -9.37 -18.52 4.54
C CYS A 63 -8.03 -17.85 4.78
N TYR A 64 -8.10 -16.57 5.12
CA TYR A 64 -6.97 -15.71 5.44
C TYR A 64 -7.19 -15.05 6.81
N ILE A 65 -6.14 -14.46 7.34
CA ILE A 65 -6.15 -13.79 8.65
C ILE A 65 -7.24 -12.71 8.80
N TRP A 66 -7.65 -12.07 7.69
CA TRP A 66 -8.68 -11.02 7.73
C TRP A 66 -10.12 -11.52 7.64
N ASN A 67 -10.32 -12.79 7.24
CA ASN A 67 -11.67 -13.29 6.98
C ASN A 67 -12.06 -14.55 7.77
N ILE A 68 -11.12 -15.20 8.45
CA ILE A 68 -11.36 -16.52 9.08
C ILE A 68 -12.55 -16.49 10.05
N ASP A 69 -12.62 -15.52 10.97
CA ASP A 69 -13.68 -15.45 11.97
C ASP A 69 -15.07 -15.27 11.32
N MET A 70 -15.15 -14.37 10.33
CA MET A 70 -16.39 -14.11 9.60
C MET A 70 -16.79 -15.33 8.73
N THR A 71 -15.81 -15.99 8.12
CA THR A 71 -16.04 -17.19 7.32
C THR A 71 -16.57 -18.34 8.18
N LEU A 72 -15.99 -18.61 9.35
CA LEU A 72 -16.47 -19.64 10.28
C LEU A 72 -17.89 -19.36 10.77
N HIS A 73 -18.19 -18.09 11.10
CA HIS A 73 -19.55 -17.70 11.47
C HIS A 73 -20.54 -17.90 10.30
N LEU A 74 -20.17 -17.49 9.08
CA LEU A 74 -20.97 -17.72 7.88
C LEU A 74 -21.23 -19.21 7.65
N CYS A 75 -20.19 -20.05 7.75
CA CYS A 75 -20.32 -21.51 7.59
C CYS A 75 -21.29 -22.12 8.60
N SER A 76 -21.27 -21.66 9.86
CA SER A 76 -22.21 -22.15 10.89
C SER A 76 -23.67 -21.83 10.53
N MET A 77 -23.93 -20.63 10.00
CA MET A 77 -25.26 -20.23 9.54
C MET A 77 -25.71 -21.01 8.29
N ILE A 78 -24.79 -21.20 7.32
CA ILE A 78 -25.07 -21.99 6.11
C ILE A 78 -25.47 -23.42 6.50
N LYS A 79 -24.71 -24.08 7.39
CA LYS A 79 -25.04 -25.45 7.87
C LYS A 79 -26.35 -25.52 8.59
N ALA A 80 -26.73 -24.51 9.37
CA ALA A 80 -28.01 -24.46 10.05
C ALA A 80 -29.21 -24.43 9.08
N VAL A 81 -29.10 -23.71 7.96
CA VAL A 81 -30.20 -23.53 6.99
C VAL A 81 -30.13 -24.47 5.78
N ARG A 82 -28.94 -25.01 5.48
CA ARG A 82 -28.65 -25.96 4.38
C ARG A 82 -27.70 -27.06 4.83
N PRO A 83 -28.11 -28.00 5.69
CA PRO A 83 -27.22 -29.00 6.31
C PRO A 83 -26.59 -29.98 5.30
N SER A 84 -27.17 -30.12 4.10
CA SER A 84 -26.67 -31.03 3.06
C SER A 84 -25.45 -30.49 2.30
N ILE A 85 -25.19 -29.16 2.31
CA ILE A 85 -24.04 -28.58 1.62
C ILE A 85 -22.76 -29.09 2.27
N LYS A 86 -21.83 -29.60 1.45
CA LYS A 86 -20.48 -29.95 1.91
C LYS A 86 -19.62 -28.69 1.94
N ILE A 87 -19.05 -28.38 3.10
CA ILE A 87 -18.19 -27.20 3.30
C ILE A 87 -16.75 -27.66 3.44
N ILE A 88 -15.86 -27.11 2.59
CA ILE A 88 -14.41 -27.32 2.65
C ILE A 88 -13.68 -25.98 2.81
N LEU A 89 -12.74 -25.89 3.75
CA LEU A 89 -11.91 -24.71 3.97
C LEU A 89 -10.47 -24.98 3.52
N GLY A 90 -9.84 -23.96 2.95
CA GLY A 90 -8.42 -23.97 2.60
C GLY A 90 -7.77 -22.62 2.87
N GLY A 91 -6.47 -22.52 2.61
CA GLY A 91 -5.68 -21.32 2.79
C GLY A 91 -4.84 -21.30 4.07
N PRO A 92 -4.06 -20.21 4.30
CA PRO A 92 -3.04 -20.18 5.35
C PRO A 92 -3.60 -20.30 6.78
N GLU A 93 -4.84 -19.88 7.04
CA GLU A 93 -5.46 -20.00 8.37
C GLU A 93 -5.95 -21.43 8.68
N VAL A 94 -5.98 -22.30 7.70
CA VAL A 94 -6.42 -23.69 7.81
C VAL A 94 -5.24 -24.66 7.84
N SER A 95 -4.23 -24.40 7.02
CA SER A 95 -3.16 -25.35 6.70
C SER A 95 -2.30 -25.80 7.89
N TYR A 96 -2.27 -25.04 8.99
CA TYR A 96 -1.44 -25.36 10.16
C TYR A 96 -2.22 -25.87 11.37
N THR A 97 -3.54 -25.76 11.36
CA THR A 97 -4.42 -26.14 12.49
C THR A 97 -5.69 -26.83 12.00
N ALA A 98 -5.58 -27.63 10.94
CA ALA A 98 -6.73 -28.24 10.28
C ALA A 98 -7.54 -29.17 11.20
N ARG A 99 -6.87 -29.99 12.03
CA ARG A 99 -7.53 -30.89 12.97
C ARG A 99 -8.27 -30.13 14.07
N GLU A 100 -7.60 -29.17 14.74
CA GLU A 100 -8.20 -28.32 15.77
C GLU A 100 -9.40 -27.55 15.21
N LEU A 101 -9.26 -27.00 13.99
CA LEU A 101 -10.35 -26.27 13.33
C LEU A 101 -11.57 -27.16 13.09
N LEU A 102 -11.37 -28.41 12.64
CA LEU A 102 -12.48 -29.36 12.45
C LEU A 102 -13.08 -29.80 13.79
N GLU A 103 -12.27 -29.95 14.85
CA GLU A 103 -12.74 -30.29 16.19
C GLU A 103 -13.63 -29.18 16.77
N ASP A 104 -13.18 -27.95 16.69
CA ASP A 104 -13.86 -26.78 17.24
C ASP A 104 -15.10 -26.35 16.43
N HIS A 105 -15.14 -26.66 15.12
CA HIS A 105 -16.19 -26.21 14.20
C HIS A 105 -16.89 -27.38 13.49
N PRO A 106 -17.90 -28.04 14.13
CA PRO A 106 -18.65 -29.14 13.53
C PRO A 106 -19.39 -28.81 12.22
N CYS A 107 -19.55 -27.52 11.91
CA CYS A 107 -20.16 -27.06 10.68
C CYS A 107 -19.24 -27.23 9.46
N ILE A 108 -17.96 -27.53 9.65
CA ILE A 108 -16.98 -27.73 8.58
C ILE A 108 -16.85 -29.25 8.33
N ASP A 109 -17.02 -29.66 7.08
CA ASP A 109 -16.92 -31.09 6.71
C ASP A 109 -15.47 -31.46 6.39
N TYR A 110 -14.74 -30.61 5.65
CA TYR A 110 -13.40 -30.91 5.16
C TYR A 110 -12.48 -29.70 5.23
N SER A 111 -11.18 -29.96 5.19
CA SER A 111 -10.13 -28.95 5.01
C SER A 111 -9.11 -29.42 3.98
N VAL A 112 -8.51 -28.47 3.26
CA VAL A 112 -7.40 -28.69 2.34
C VAL A 112 -6.18 -27.89 2.80
N GLN A 113 -5.02 -28.57 2.91
CA GLN A 113 -3.78 -28.01 3.41
C GLN A 113 -2.74 -27.85 2.31
N GLY A 114 -2.04 -26.71 2.30
CA GLY A 114 -0.99 -26.40 1.33
C GLY A 114 -1.53 -25.85 0.02
N GLU A 115 -0.92 -26.29 -1.09
CA GLU A 115 -1.32 -25.90 -2.44
C GLU A 115 -2.47 -26.81 -2.89
N ALA A 116 -3.59 -26.21 -3.20
CA ALA A 116 -4.85 -26.93 -3.25
C ALA A 116 -5.26 -27.44 -4.64
N GLU A 117 -4.56 -27.09 -5.71
CA GLU A 117 -5.00 -27.33 -7.08
C GLU A 117 -5.28 -28.82 -7.34
N GLU A 118 -4.33 -29.69 -7.01
CA GLU A 118 -4.48 -31.14 -7.20
C GLU A 118 -5.39 -31.77 -6.16
N ALA A 119 -5.19 -31.41 -4.89
CA ALA A 119 -5.93 -31.98 -3.78
C ALA A 119 -7.43 -31.64 -3.83
N PHE A 120 -7.77 -30.37 -4.08
CA PHE A 120 -9.16 -29.93 -4.21
C PHE A 120 -9.87 -30.57 -5.40
N THR A 121 -9.17 -30.66 -6.55
CA THR A 121 -9.75 -31.31 -7.73
C THR A 121 -10.01 -32.79 -7.50
N SER A 122 -9.07 -33.49 -6.83
CA SER A 122 -9.24 -34.90 -6.46
C SER A 122 -10.38 -35.08 -5.45
N PHE A 123 -10.51 -34.17 -4.47
CA PHE A 123 -11.62 -34.11 -3.54
C PHE A 123 -12.97 -33.99 -4.27
N VAL A 124 -13.10 -33.02 -5.19
CA VAL A 124 -14.35 -32.83 -5.95
C VAL A 124 -14.72 -34.06 -6.77
N LYS A 125 -13.74 -34.70 -7.39
CA LYS A 125 -13.96 -35.97 -8.12
C LYS A 125 -14.45 -37.09 -7.21
N ALA A 126 -13.85 -37.26 -6.04
CA ALA A 126 -14.28 -38.28 -5.07
C ALA A 126 -15.73 -38.05 -4.65
N ILE A 127 -16.09 -36.81 -4.24
CA ILE A 127 -17.48 -36.49 -3.86
C ILE A 127 -18.45 -36.71 -5.04
N ARG A 128 -18.09 -36.31 -6.26
CA ARG A 128 -18.93 -36.47 -7.47
C ARG A 128 -19.24 -37.95 -7.78
N THR A 129 -18.26 -38.83 -7.56
CA THR A 129 -18.37 -40.27 -7.83
C THR A 129 -18.91 -41.07 -6.63
N GLY A 130 -19.24 -40.38 -5.53
CA GLY A 130 -19.77 -41.01 -4.31
C GLY A 130 -18.73 -41.76 -3.48
N HIS A 131 -17.42 -41.47 -3.71
CA HIS A 131 -16.33 -42.03 -2.92
C HIS A 131 -15.97 -41.12 -1.75
N SER A 132 -15.42 -41.71 -0.70
CA SER A 132 -14.83 -40.93 0.40
C SER A 132 -13.55 -40.21 -0.08
N PRO A 133 -13.37 -38.91 0.22
CA PRO A 133 -12.10 -38.22 -0.06
C PRO A 133 -11.02 -38.50 0.99
N VAL A 134 -11.35 -39.19 2.10
CA VAL A 134 -10.42 -39.52 3.17
C VAL A 134 -10.15 -41.04 3.29
N ASP A 135 -10.83 -41.86 2.49
CA ASP A 135 -10.61 -43.31 2.38
C ASP A 135 -10.90 -43.81 0.93
N PRO A 136 -9.89 -44.03 0.06
CA PRO A 136 -8.45 -43.84 0.33
C PRO A 136 -8.07 -42.37 0.50
N VAL A 137 -7.08 -42.15 1.34
CA VAL A 137 -6.65 -40.79 1.71
C VAL A 137 -6.14 -39.99 0.48
N ILE A 138 -6.77 -38.85 0.22
CA ILE A 138 -6.24 -37.86 -0.70
C ILE A 138 -5.23 -36.99 0.07
N PRO A 139 -3.95 -36.89 -0.37
CA PRO A 139 -2.95 -36.05 0.28
C PRO A 139 -3.45 -34.60 0.43
N GLY A 140 -3.28 -34.01 1.60
CA GLY A 140 -3.72 -32.67 1.89
C GLY A 140 -5.21 -32.50 2.23
N ILE A 141 -6.01 -33.58 2.24
CA ILE A 141 -7.42 -33.53 2.63
C ILE A 141 -7.61 -34.18 4.00
N LEU A 142 -8.17 -33.42 4.92
CA LEU A 142 -8.66 -33.88 6.22
C LEU A 142 -10.16 -33.66 6.28
N GLY A 143 -10.93 -34.60 6.81
CA GLY A 143 -12.39 -34.48 6.82
C GLY A 143 -13.06 -35.20 7.96
N ARG A 144 -14.34 -34.86 8.17
CA ARG A 144 -15.22 -35.47 9.15
C ARG A 144 -16.16 -36.45 8.46
N GLU A 145 -15.95 -37.72 8.70
CA GLU A 145 -16.86 -38.80 8.22
C GLU A 145 -17.27 -39.70 9.37
N GLN A 146 -18.57 -40.04 9.44
CA GLN A 146 -19.17 -40.90 10.48
C GLN A 146 -18.81 -40.44 11.91
N GLY A 147 -18.67 -39.10 12.12
CA GLY A 147 -18.33 -38.51 13.41
C GLY A 147 -16.84 -38.48 13.76
N ASN A 148 -15.97 -39.07 12.93
CA ASN A 148 -14.53 -39.12 13.14
C ASN A 148 -13.80 -38.17 12.18
N ILE A 149 -12.71 -37.54 12.65
CA ILE A 149 -11.80 -36.74 11.80
C ILE A 149 -10.67 -37.64 11.32
N GLN A 150 -10.54 -37.78 10.00
CA GLN A 150 -9.58 -38.68 9.37
C GLN A 150 -9.10 -38.10 8.02
N GLY A 151 -7.98 -38.60 7.50
CA GLY A 151 -7.37 -38.16 6.27
C GLY A 151 -5.92 -37.69 6.47
N SER A 152 -5.44 -36.76 5.65
CA SER A 152 -4.07 -36.25 5.68
C SER A 152 -4.02 -34.86 6.31
N GLU A 153 -3.10 -34.66 7.25
CA GLU A 153 -2.77 -33.35 7.85
C GLU A 153 -1.52 -32.72 7.18
N GLU A 154 -0.90 -33.44 6.25
CA GLU A 154 0.29 -32.97 5.57
C GLU A 154 -0.07 -31.91 4.50
N ALA A 155 0.56 -30.75 4.57
CA ALA A 155 0.41 -29.71 3.56
C ALA A 155 1.13 -30.11 2.26
N VAL A 156 0.39 -30.14 1.16
CA VAL A 156 0.88 -30.57 -0.16
C VAL A 156 1.49 -29.39 -0.92
N GLU A 157 2.48 -29.69 -1.74
CA GLU A 157 3.07 -28.74 -2.72
C GLU A 157 3.00 -29.31 -4.13
N VAL A 158 2.65 -28.48 -5.08
CA VAL A 158 2.75 -28.81 -6.50
C VAL A 158 4.24 -28.77 -6.90
N LYS A 159 4.80 -29.91 -7.26
CA LYS A 159 6.22 -30.03 -7.57
C LYS A 159 6.61 -29.35 -8.87
N ASP A 160 5.80 -29.48 -9.88
CA ASP A 160 6.02 -28.92 -11.22
C ASP A 160 4.99 -27.83 -11.51
N LEU A 161 5.42 -26.56 -11.40
CA LEU A 161 4.54 -25.41 -11.64
C LEU A 161 4.13 -25.26 -13.11
N SER A 162 4.80 -25.93 -14.05
CA SER A 162 4.38 -25.91 -15.47
C SER A 162 3.02 -26.56 -15.69
N THR A 163 2.57 -27.42 -14.76
CA THR A 163 1.26 -28.09 -14.80
C THR A 163 0.10 -27.19 -14.38
N ILE A 164 0.38 -26.07 -13.72
CA ILE A 164 -0.63 -25.11 -13.28
C ILE A 164 -0.96 -24.19 -14.44
N PRO A 165 -2.22 -24.10 -14.91
CA PRO A 165 -2.58 -23.25 -16.05
C PRO A 165 -2.59 -21.77 -15.68
N PHE A 166 -2.59 -20.90 -16.71
CA PHE A 166 -2.82 -19.46 -16.53
C PHE A 166 -4.19 -19.21 -15.88
N PRO A 167 -4.25 -18.41 -14.79
CA PRO A 167 -5.46 -18.33 -13.96
C PRO A 167 -6.52 -17.36 -14.47
N TYR A 168 -6.24 -16.56 -15.52
CA TYR A 168 -7.14 -15.52 -15.99
C TYR A 168 -7.72 -15.84 -17.37
N THR A 169 -8.90 -15.29 -17.63
CA THR A 169 -9.63 -15.41 -18.89
C THR A 169 -10.08 -14.03 -19.38
N GLU A 170 -10.52 -13.92 -20.63
CA GLU A 170 -11.14 -12.72 -21.19
C GLU A 170 -12.33 -12.23 -20.34
N GLU A 171 -13.13 -13.17 -19.81
CA GLU A 171 -14.29 -12.86 -18.98
C GLU A 171 -13.87 -12.24 -17.63
N ASP A 172 -12.75 -12.70 -17.05
CA ASP A 172 -12.20 -12.08 -15.83
C ASP A 172 -11.87 -10.60 -16.05
N MET A 173 -11.31 -10.22 -17.20
CA MET A 173 -10.95 -8.84 -17.49
C MET A 173 -12.15 -7.90 -17.55
N LEU A 174 -13.33 -8.39 -17.92
CA LEU A 174 -14.56 -7.59 -17.86
C LEU A 174 -14.95 -7.20 -16.42
N THR A 175 -14.59 -8.02 -15.45
CA THR A 175 -14.95 -7.81 -14.03
C THR A 175 -13.82 -7.21 -13.20
N LEU A 176 -12.57 -7.34 -13.62
CA LEU A 176 -11.37 -6.94 -12.89
C LEU A 176 -10.84 -5.54 -13.25
N GLY A 177 -11.45 -4.81 -14.18
CA GLY A 177 -10.92 -3.54 -14.71
C GLY A 177 -10.60 -2.44 -13.69
N ASN A 178 -11.20 -2.50 -12.49
CA ASN A 178 -10.91 -1.59 -11.38
C ASN A 178 -10.37 -2.31 -10.13
N LYS A 179 -9.91 -3.56 -10.29
CA LYS A 179 -9.31 -4.35 -9.22
C LYS A 179 -7.82 -4.53 -9.43
N ILE A 180 -7.11 -4.85 -8.36
CA ILE A 180 -5.72 -5.29 -8.40
C ILE A 180 -5.71 -6.72 -8.95
N VAL A 181 -4.93 -6.97 -9.99
CA VAL A 181 -4.66 -8.29 -10.52
C VAL A 181 -3.44 -8.86 -9.81
N TYR A 182 -3.61 -10.01 -9.18
CA TYR A 182 -2.53 -10.72 -8.51
C TYR A 182 -1.91 -11.74 -9.43
N TYR A 183 -0.59 -11.87 -9.39
CA TYR A 183 0.16 -12.80 -10.21
C TYR A 183 1.35 -13.38 -9.43
N GLU A 184 1.86 -14.53 -9.84
CA GLU A 184 3.08 -15.11 -9.28
C GLU A 184 3.97 -15.68 -10.40
N SER A 185 5.27 -15.45 -10.31
CA SER A 185 6.29 -16.06 -11.16
C SER A 185 7.04 -17.20 -10.45
N SER A 186 6.83 -17.29 -9.12
CA SER A 186 7.46 -18.31 -8.29
C SER A 186 6.63 -18.61 -7.03
N ARG A 187 6.84 -19.78 -6.43
CA ARG A 187 6.28 -20.20 -5.14
C ARG A 187 7.37 -20.58 -4.17
N GLY A 188 7.25 -20.13 -2.93
CA GLY A 188 8.22 -20.37 -1.86
C GLY A 188 9.08 -19.16 -1.56
N CYS A 189 10.05 -19.31 -0.65
CA CYS A 189 10.96 -18.26 -0.21
C CYS A 189 12.29 -18.90 0.21
N PRO A 190 13.46 -18.32 -0.13
CA PRO A 190 14.76 -18.87 0.25
C PRO A 190 15.15 -18.55 1.70
N PHE A 191 14.34 -17.75 2.40
CA PHE A 191 14.60 -17.31 3.77
C PHE A 191 13.75 -18.06 4.80
N SER A 192 14.21 -18.05 6.08
CA SER A 192 13.60 -18.74 7.21
C SER A 192 13.11 -17.80 8.31
N CYS A 193 12.59 -16.64 7.92
CA CYS A 193 12.13 -15.63 8.89
C CYS A 193 11.05 -16.21 9.83
N GLN A 194 11.28 -16.10 11.14
CA GLN A 194 10.45 -16.75 12.17
C GLN A 194 9.03 -16.21 12.29
N TYR A 195 8.80 -14.98 11.86
CA TYR A 195 7.45 -14.37 11.84
C TYR A 195 6.63 -14.71 10.60
N CYS A 196 7.25 -15.34 9.58
CA CYS A 196 6.65 -15.57 8.27
C CYS A 196 6.27 -17.04 8.04
N LEU A 197 5.10 -17.30 7.48
CA LEU A 197 4.66 -18.66 7.12
C LEU A 197 5.45 -19.24 5.96
N SER A 198 5.97 -18.40 5.06
CA SER A 198 6.75 -18.85 3.90
C SER A 198 8.17 -19.32 4.25
N GLY A 199 8.66 -18.99 5.45
CA GLY A 199 9.99 -19.40 5.94
C GLY A 199 10.13 -20.87 6.33
N ASN A 200 9.05 -21.65 6.30
CA ASN A 200 9.06 -23.01 6.82
C ASN A 200 9.74 -24.04 5.90
N ARG A 201 9.99 -23.72 4.64
CA ARG A 201 10.47 -24.72 3.65
C ARG A 201 11.75 -24.36 2.91
N ASN A 202 12.22 -23.12 2.91
CA ASN A 202 13.49 -22.64 2.32
C ASN A 202 13.72 -23.04 0.85
N THR A 203 12.67 -23.33 0.09
CA THR A 203 12.73 -23.73 -1.32
C THR A 203 11.93 -22.77 -2.18
N VAL A 204 12.40 -22.54 -3.41
CA VAL A 204 11.68 -21.73 -4.40
C VAL A 204 11.51 -22.56 -5.67
N ARG A 205 10.30 -22.57 -6.21
CA ARG A 205 9.95 -23.18 -7.50
C ARG A 205 9.50 -22.08 -8.43
N PHE A 206 9.93 -22.13 -9.68
CA PHE A 206 9.66 -21.10 -10.67
C PHE A 206 8.71 -21.60 -11.74
N PHE A 207 7.83 -20.73 -12.21
CA PHE A 207 7.14 -20.95 -13.48
C PHE A 207 8.14 -20.80 -14.64
N PRO A 208 7.94 -21.49 -15.78
CA PRO A 208 8.78 -21.31 -16.95
C PRO A 208 8.83 -19.84 -17.39
N GLN A 209 10.02 -19.30 -17.57
CA GLN A 209 10.24 -17.87 -17.80
C GLN A 209 9.54 -17.34 -19.06
N GLU A 210 9.61 -18.09 -20.16
CA GLU A 210 8.97 -17.75 -21.42
C GLU A 210 7.45 -17.60 -21.24
N ARG A 211 6.86 -18.52 -20.50
CA ARG A 211 5.44 -18.49 -20.14
C ARG A 211 5.10 -17.24 -19.31
N VAL A 212 5.92 -16.91 -18.31
CA VAL A 212 5.70 -15.69 -17.49
C VAL A 212 5.69 -14.45 -18.37
N ILE A 213 6.61 -14.35 -19.34
CA ILE A 213 6.66 -13.23 -20.29
C ILE A 213 5.39 -13.17 -21.15
N GLU A 214 4.91 -14.30 -21.67
CA GLU A 214 3.67 -14.37 -22.46
C GLU A 214 2.45 -13.92 -21.64
N GLU A 215 2.36 -14.37 -20.39
CA GLU A 215 1.28 -14.00 -19.48
C GLU A 215 1.32 -12.52 -19.09
N LEU A 216 2.52 -11.94 -18.90
CA LEU A 216 2.69 -10.50 -18.67
C LEU A 216 2.29 -9.68 -19.91
N ALA A 217 2.65 -10.15 -21.11
CA ALA A 217 2.24 -9.53 -22.36
C ALA A 217 0.70 -9.50 -22.49
N TRP A 218 0.05 -10.60 -22.13
CA TRP A 218 -1.40 -10.68 -22.11
C TRP A 218 -2.02 -9.63 -21.17
N PHE A 219 -1.49 -9.40 -19.96
CA PHE A 219 -1.99 -8.34 -19.07
C PHE A 219 -1.83 -6.94 -19.66
N VAL A 220 -0.69 -6.67 -20.31
CA VAL A 220 -0.43 -5.38 -20.98
C VAL A 220 -1.40 -5.14 -22.14
N GLU A 221 -1.65 -6.15 -22.97
CA GLU A 221 -2.61 -6.10 -24.08
C GLU A 221 -4.04 -5.83 -23.61
N HIS A 222 -4.41 -6.35 -22.43
CA HIS A 222 -5.72 -6.13 -21.81
C HIS A 222 -5.79 -4.83 -20.97
N ASN A 223 -4.75 -3.99 -21.03
CA ASN A 223 -4.69 -2.71 -20.33
C ASN A 223 -4.91 -2.85 -18.80
N VAL A 224 -4.40 -3.93 -18.20
CA VAL A 224 -4.44 -4.10 -16.74
C VAL A 224 -3.66 -2.98 -16.09
N LYS A 225 -4.33 -2.23 -15.17
CA LYS A 225 -3.73 -1.05 -14.54
C LYS A 225 -2.58 -1.42 -13.61
N GLN A 226 -2.76 -2.48 -12.82
CA GLN A 226 -1.77 -2.94 -11.86
C GLN A 226 -1.74 -4.46 -11.77
N VAL A 227 -0.55 -5.03 -11.88
CA VAL A 227 -0.23 -6.43 -11.58
C VAL A 227 0.61 -6.47 -10.32
N LYS A 228 0.06 -7.00 -9.23
CA LYS A 228 0.80 -7.21 -7.98
C LYS A 228 1.31 -8.65 -7.93
N PHE A 229 2.63 -8.80 -7.96
CA PHE A 229 3.27 -10.09 -7.73
C PHE A 229 3.11 -10.51 -6.28
N VAL A 230 2.81 -11.79 -6.07
CA VAL A 230 2.74 -12.42 -4.74
C VAL A 230 3.93 -13.32 -4.46
N ASP A 231 4.95 -13.25 -5.30
CA ASP A 231 6.28 -13.84 -5.07
C ASP A 231 6.83 -13.33 -3.75
N ARG A 232 7.18 -14.22 -2.83
CA ARG A 232 7.62 -13.85 -1.47
C ARG A 232 8.98 -13.17 -1.42
N THR A 233 9.78 -13.33 -2.47
CA THR A 233 11.05 -12.65 -2.70
C THR A 233 11.29 -12.68 -4.21
N PHE A 234 10.77 -11.68 -4.91
CA PHE A 234 10.81 -11.65 -6.37
C PHE A 234 12.24 -11.76 -6.91
N ASN A 235 13.18 -11.08 -6.27
CA ASN A 235 14.57 -11.05 -6.72
C ASN A 235 15.48 -12.15 -6.13
N CYS A 236 14.95 -13.32 -5.80
CA CYS A 236 15.74 -14.40 -5.21
C CYS A 236 16.63 -15.17 -6.19
N ALA A 237 16.40 -15.04 -7.51
CA ALA A 237 17.14 -15.78 -8.54
C ALA A 237 17.41 -14.89 -9.78
N PRO A 238 18.62 -14.28 -9.89
CA PRO A 238 18.95 -13.33 -10.95
C PRO A 238 18.67 -13.82 -12.39
N HIS A 239 18.91 -15.11 -12.65
CA HIS A 239 18.64 -15.70 -13.97
C HIS A 239 17.15 -15.76 -14.33
N HIS A 240 16.26 -15.70 -13.34
CA HIS A 240 14.80 -15.71 -13.55
C HIS A 240 14.23 -14.28 -13.58
N HIS A 241 14.47 -13.47 -12.55
CA HIS A 241 13.78 -12.19 -12.40
C HIS A 241 14.38 -11.04 -13.22
N ILE A 242 15.70 -11.03 -13.49
CA ILE A 242 16.31 -9.91 -14.26
C ILE A 242 15.71 -9.81 -15.67
N PRO A 243 15.57 -10.91 -16.46
CA PRO A 243 14.92 -10.83 -17.75
C PRO A 243 13.45 -10.39 -17.67
N LEU A 244 12.73 -10.75 -16.60
CA LEU A 244 11.35 -10.27 -16.37
C LEU A 244 11.32 -8.77 -16.11
N MET A 245 12.24 -8.24 -15.29
CA MET A 245 12.34 -6.80 -15.02
C MET A 245 12.72 -6.01 -16.29
N GLU A 246 13.66 -6.52 -17.10
CA GLU A 246 14.00 -5.92 -18.39
C GLU A 246 12.78 -5.89 -19.32
N TRP A 247 12.06 -7.00 -19.39
CA TRP A 247 10.83 -7.07 -20.19
C TRP A 247 9.77 -6.07 -19.69
N MET A 248 9.53 -5.98 -18.37
CA MET A 248 8.59 -5.02 -17.77
C MET A 248 8.96 -3.59 -18.13
N ARG A 249 10.26 -3.22 -18.04
CA ARG A 249 10.76 -1.89 -18.40
C ARG A 249 10.51 -1.58 -19.87
N ASP A 250 10.82 -2.52 -20.77
CA ASP A 250 10.85 -2.28 -22.21
C ASP A 250 9.48 -2.48 -22.89
N HIS A 251 8.62 -3.36 -22.34
CA HIS A 251 7.35 -3.78 -22.95
C HIS A 251 6.14 -3.59 -22.06
N GLY A 252 6.30 -3.21 -20.78
CA GLY A 252 5.22 -3.13 -19.79
C GLY A 252 4.15 -2.06 -20.04
N GLY A 253 4.27 -1.25 -21.09
CA GLY A 253 3.25 -0.28 -21.50
C GLY A 253 2.84 0.67 -20.38
N GLN A 254 1.53 0.76 -20.11
CA GLN A 254 0.98 1.60 -19.03
C GLN A 254 0.71 0.82 -17.72
N THR A 255 0.93 -0.49 -17.73
CA THR A 255 0.74 -1.35 -16.56
C THR A 255 1.76 -1.02 -15.47
N ASN A 256 1.31 -0.95 -14.23
CA ASN A 256 2.16 -0.89 -13.03
C ASN A 256 2.42 -2.30 -12.52
N PHE A 257 3.67 -2.63 -12.24
CA PHE A 257 4.10 -3.90 -11.65
C PHE A 257 4.58 -3.67 -10.22
N HIS A 258 3.95 -4.34 -9.26
CA HIS A 258 4.32 -4.26 -7.85
C HIS A 258 5.07 -5.53 -7.43
N LEU A 259 6.30 -5.38 -6.93
CA LEU A 259 7.24 -6.46 -6.64
C LEU A 259 7.66 -6.41 -5.17
N GLU A 260 7.67 -7.56 -4.46
CA GLU A 260 8.28 -7.71 -3.14
C GLU A 260 9.76 -8.09 -3.33
N MET A 261 10.69 -7.21 -2.96
CA MET A 261 12.12 -7.37 -3.20
C MET A 261 12.94 -7.35 -1.91
N GLU A 262 14.03 -8.12 -1.92
CA GLU A 262 14.95 -8.19 -0.79
C GLU A 262 16.23 -7.40 -1.11
N SER A 263 16.49 -6.34 -0.33
CA SER A 263 17.60 -5.40 -0.57
C SER A 263 18.99 -6.04 -0.54
N ILE A 264 19.19 -7.06 0.32
CA ILE A 264 20.48 -7.77 0.41
C ILE A 264 20.82 -8.54 -0.88
N LEU A 265 19.82 -8.90 -1.68
CA LEU A 265 19.98 -9.61 -2.94
C LEU A 265 20.10 -8.67 -4.14
N MET A 266 19.76 -7.38 -3.99
CA MET A 266 19.77 -6.42 -5.09
C MET A 266 21.17 -6.28 -5.70
N THR A 267 21.26 -6.40 -7.02
CA THR A 267 22.45 -6.18 -7.82
C THR A 267 22.46 -4.76 -8.39
N GLU A 268 23.63 -4.30 -8.89
CA GLU A 268 23.72 -3.02 -9.61
C GLU A 268 22.80 -2.99 -10.84
N LYS A 269 22.67 -4.12 -11.53
CA LYS A 269 21.79 -4.23 -12.70
C LYS A 269 20.32 -4.01 -12.35
N GLU A 270 19.83 -4.50 -11.21
CA GLU A 270 18.46 -4.24 -10.74
C GLU A 270 18.29 -2.76 -10.38
N VAL A 271 19.28 -2.15 -9.71
CA VAL A 271 19.27 -0.71 -9.40
C VAL A 271 19.18 0.11 -10.70
N ASP A 272 19.94 -0.25 -11.74
CA ASP A 272 19.91 0.43 -13.03
C ASP A 272 18.54 0.30 -13.72
N ILE A 273 17.96 -0.90 -13.72
CA ILE A 273 16.63 -1.14 -14.29
C ILE A 273 15.58 -0.28 -13.56
N LEU A 274 15.53 -0.36 -12.22
CA LEU A 274 14.58 0.39 -11.40
C LEU A 274 14.73 1.90 -11.53
N SER A 275 15.97 2.38 -11.76
CA SER A 275 16.27 3.80 -11.96
C SER A 275 15.96 4.31 -13.38
N SER A 276 15.75 3.42 -14.35
CA SER A 276 15.55 3.75 -15.78
C SER A 276 14.17 3.40 -16.32
N THR A 277 13.25 2.83 -15.51
CA THR A 277 11.89 2.53 -15.93
C THR A 277 11.10 3.81 -16.23
N ARG A 278 9.96 3.69 -16.91
CA ARG A 278 8.97 4.77 -16.98
C ARG A 278 8.46 5.09 -15.57
N HIS A 279 8.27 6.37 -15.29
CA HIS A 279 7.74 6.81 -13.99
C HIS A 279 6.44 6.04 -13.62
N GLY A 280 6.41 5.42 -12.44
CA GLY A 280 5.27 4.66 -11.92
C GLY A 280 5.04 3.31 -12.62
N GLN A 281 5.96 2.81 -13.42
CA GLN A 281 5.84 1.50 -14.06
C GLN A 281 6.15 0.36 -13.10
N ILE A 282 7.15 0.52 -12.24
CA ILE A 282 7.50 -0.45 -11.21
C ILE A 282 7.35 0.20 -9.84
N GLN A 283 6.79 -0.57 -8.93
CA GLN A 283 6.74 -0.29 -7.50
C GLN A 283 7.40 -1.44 -6.77
N ILE A 284 8.27 -1.14 -5.82
CA ILE A 284 8.92 -2.16 -4.99
C ILE A 284 8.53 -2.01 -3.53
N GLU A 285 8.34 -3.15 -2.87
CA GLU A 285 8.14 -3.26 -1.43
C GLU A 285 9.37 -3.97 -0.85
N VAL A 286 10.05 -3.30 0.09
CA VAL A 286 11.31 -3.78 0.69
C VAL A 286 11.11 -3.94 2.19
N GLY A 287 10.98 -5.18 2.63
CA GLY A 287 10.82 -5.51 4.04
C GLY A 287 12.14 -5.37 4.80
N VAL A 288 12.34 -4.29 5.54
CA VAL A 288 13.51 -4.11 6.43
C VAL A 288 13.24 -4.72 7.79
N GLN A 289 12.07 -4.51 8.32
CA GLN A 289 11.50 -4.99 9.57
C GLN A 289 12.13 -4.33 10.82
N SER A 290 13.44 -4.21 10.90
CA SER A 290 14.25 -3.57 11.94
C SER A 290 15.65 -3.27 11.42
N THR A 291 16.34 -2.29 12.01
CA THR A 291 17.79 -2.06 11.81
C THR A 291 18.64 -2.57 12.98
N HIS A 292 18.00 -3.20 13.99
CA HIS A 292 18.68 -3.73 15.17
C HIS A 292 19.16 -5.17 14.95
N ASN A 293 20.47 -5.38 14.90
CA ASN A 293 21.06 -6.69 14.58
C ASN A 293 20.57 -7.83 15.48
N LYS A 294 20.46 -7.61 16.79
CA LYS A 294 19.99 -8.64 17.72
C LYS A 294 18.55 -9.07 17.45
N THR A 295 17.69 -8.15 17.06
CA THR A 295 16.31 -8.41 16.60
C THR A 295 16.33 -9.24 15.33
N LEU A 296 17.12 -8.82 14.34
CA LEU A 296 17.23 -9.52 13.05
C LEU A 296 17.74 -10.95 13.21
N GLU A 297 18.75 -11.16 14.05
CA GLU A 297 19.26 -12.50 14.39
C GLU A 297 18.16 -13.37 15.02
N ALA A 298 17.43 -12.85 15.99
CA ALA A 298 16.38 -13.57 16.70
C ALA A 298 15.22 -14.01 15.79
N ILE A 299 14.89 -13.22 14.79
CA ILE A 299 13.83 -13.56 13.81
C ILE A 299 14.39 -14.25 12.56
N HIS A 300 15.64 -14.65 12.54
CA HIS A 300 16.33 -15.25 11.39
C HIS A 300 16.23 -14.41 10.10
N ARG A 301 16.19 -13.09 10.23
CA ARG A 301 16.15 -12.16 9.11
C ARG A 301 17.57 -11.77 8.70
N ARG A 302 17.92 -12.06 7.45
CA ARG A 302 19.18 -11.57 6.89
C ARG A 302 18.96 -10.17 6.34
N ASN A 303 19.55 -9.18 6.98
CA ASN A 303 19.50 -7.81 6.53
C ASN A 303 20.86 -7.14 6.76
N ASP A 304 21.20 -6.16 5.93
CA ASP A 304 22.44 -5.39 6.00
C ASP A 304 22.10 -3.92 5.76
N TRP A 305 22.17 -3.12 6.84
CA TRP A 305 21.87 -1.70 6.76
C TRP A 305 22.78 -0.96 5.77
N GLY A 306 24.08 -1.29 5.72
CA GLY A 306 25.03 -0.72 4.77
C GLY A 306 24.63 -1.03 3.32
N ARG A 307 24.12 -2.25 3.06
CA ARG A 307 23.62 -2.61 1.74
C ARG A 307 22.39 -1.81 1.37
N ILE A 308 21.42 -1.67 2.28
CA ILE A 308 20.22 -0.84 2.07
C ILE A 308 20.62 0.59 1.70
N GLN A 309 21.52 1.20 2.47
CA GLN A 309 22.03 2.54 2.21
C GLN A 309 22.75 2.69 0.86
N SER A 310 23.27 1.59 0.30
CA SER A 310 23.95 1.63 -1.01
C SER A 310 23.00 1.46 -2.19
N VAL A 311 21.93 0.67 -2.07
CA VAL A 311 21.04 0.30 -3.21
C VAL A 311 19.75 1.10 -3.28
N ILE A 312 19.19 1.54 -2.16
CA ILE A 312 17.88 2.22 -2.13
C ILE A 312 17.97 3.70 -2.54
N PRO A 313 18.91 4.53 -2.02
CA PRO A 313 18.95 5.95 -2.36
C PRO A 313 19.10 6.26 -3.86
N PRO A 314 19.91 5.52 -4.66
CA PRO A 314 19.98 5.73 -6.10
C PRO A 314 18.62 5.58 -6.81
N ILE A 315 17.82 4.57 -6.39
CA ILE A 315 16.49 4.30 -6.95
C ILE A 315 15.53 5.45 -6.61
N ILE A 316 15.52 5.88 -5.34
CA ILE A 316 14.69 7.00 -4.88
C ILE A 316 15.07 8.29 -5.61
N LYS A 317 16.38 8.59 -5.71
CA LYS A 317 16.89 9.77 -6.39
C LYS A 317 16.53 9.81 -7.88
N ALA A 318 16.48 8.65 -8.53
CA ALA A 318 16.06 8.58 -9.95
C ALA A 318 14.58 8.96 -10.13
N GLY A 319 13.73 8.80 -9.10
CA GLY A 319 12.32 9.21 -9.10
C GLY A 319 11.45 8.46 -10.10
N ARG A 320 11.84 7.24 -10.49
CA ARG A 320 11.12 6.43 -11.49
C ARG A 320 10.28 5.34 -10.86
N THR A 321 10.84 4.65 -9.87
CA THR A 321 10.22 3.54 -9.15
C THR A 321 9.70 4.02 -7.81
N HIS A 322 8.47 3.65 -7.47
CA HIS A 322 7.92 3.90 -6.13
C HIS A 322 8.53 2.90 -5.17
N VAL A 323 9.18 3.38 -4.12
CA VAL A 323 9.85 2.56 -3.09
C VAL A 323 9.04 2.60 -1.82
N HIS A 324 8.59 1.43 -1.38
CA HIS A 324 7.89 1.18 -0.13
C HIS A 324 8.82 0.40 0.80
N MET A 325 8.98 0.82 2.04
CA MET A 325 9.83 0.15 3.04
C MET A 325 9.02 -0.16 4.29
N ASP A 326 9.31 -1.31 4.93
CA ASP A 326 8.49 -1.81 6.03
C ASP A 326 9.27 -1.99 7.32
N LEU A 327 8.63 -1.65 8.45
CA LEU A 327 9.02 -1.95 9.82
C LEU A 327 7.95 -2.77 10.53
N ILE A 328 8.35 -3.60 11.49
CA ILE A 328 7.42 -4.36 12.35
C ILE A 328 7.65 -4.00 13.81
N VAL A 329 6.61 -3.48 14.46
CA VAL A 329 6.57 -3.25 15.92
C VAL A 329 6.33 -4.56 16.64
N GLY A 330 7.02 -4.78 17.76
CA GLY A 330 6.82 -5.94 18.63
C GLY A 330 7.72 -7.13 18.31
N LEU A 331 8.78 -6.94 17.53
CA LEU A 331 9.81 -7.94 17.31
C LEU A 331 10.64 -8.23 18.59
N PRO A 332 11.31 -9.40 18.70
CA PRO A 332 12.17 -9.72 19.81
C PRO A 332 13.24 -8.65 20.06
N TYR A 333 13.52 -8.33 21.33
CA TYR A 333 14.52 -7.35 21.74
C TYR A 333 14.32 -5.92 21.24
N GLU A 334 13.20 -5.60 20.59
CA GLU A 334 12.93 -4.28 20.06
C GLU A 334 12.05 -3.48 21.02
N SER A 335 12.69 -2.73 21.94
CA SER A 335 12.02 -1.74 22.78
C SER A 335 11.60 -0.54 21.94
N LYS A 336 10.75 0.35 22.49
CA LYS A 336 10.34 1.57 21.82
C LYS A 336 11.53 2.40 21.33
N SER A 337 12.58 2.56 22.15
CA SER A 337 13.77 3.33 21.76
C SER A 337 14.58 2.70 20.62
N ILE A 338 14.58 1.37 20.53
CA ILE A 338 15.20 0.64 19.40
C ILE A 338 14.35 0.79 18.14
N PHE A 339 13.03 0.69 18.27
CA PHE A 339 12.11 0.94 17.16
C PHE A 339 12.23 2.39 16.64
N GLU A 340 12.31 3.39 17.54
CA GLU A 340 12.57 4.79 17.19
C GLU A 340 13.82 4.94 16.33
N LYS A 341 14.90 4.25 16.69
CA LYS A 341 16.13 4.25 15.87
C LYS A 341 15.87 3.64 14.50
N SER A 342 15.22 2.47 14.43
CA SER A 342 14.91 1.81 13.15
C SER A 342 14.03 2.71 12.26
N PHE A 343 13.06 3.41 12.85
CA PHE A 343 12.22 4.36 12.14
C PHE A 343 13.04 5.54 11.57
N ASN A 344 13.88 6.16 12.39
CA ASN A 344 14.72 7.28 11.96
C ASN A 344 15.73 6.86 10.88
N ASP A 345 16.31 5.67 11.00
CA ASP A 345 17.19 5.09 10.00
C ASP A 345 16.48 5.02 8.63
N LEU A 346 15.28 4.40 8.56
CA LEU A 346 14.53 4.28 7.31
C LEU A 346 14.02 5.62 6.80
N PHE A 347 13.50 6.47 7.68
CA PHE A 347 13.02 7.80 7.31
C PHE A 347 14.11 8.65 6.65
N SER A 348 15.38 8.48 7.09
CA SER A 348 16.54 9.18 6.50
C SER A 348 16.79 8.87 5.03
N LEU A 349 16.30 7.73 4.54
CA LEU A 349 16.38 7.35 3.12
C LEU A 349 15.31 8.02 2.25
N GLN A 350 14.30 8.64 2.86
CA GLN A 350 13.15 9.29 2.20
C GLN A 350 12.39 8.34 1.25
N PRO A 351 11.96 7.14 1.70
CA PRO A 351 11.14 6.28 0.87
C PRO A 351 9.82 6.97 0.52
N HIS A 352 9.20 6.57 -0.59
CA HIS A 352 7.90 7.11 -0.98
C HIS A 352 6.80 6.74 0.00
N ALA A 353 6.91 5.55 0.61
CA ALA A 353 6.07 5.12 1.74
C ALA A 353 6.91 4.34 2.75
N LEU A 354 6.66 4.54 4.04
CA LEU A 354 7.25 3.80 5.16
C LEU A 354 6.12 3.18 5.97
N GLN A 355 5.88 1.89 5.77
CA GLN A 355 4.83 1.16 6.46
C GLN A 355 5.28 0.69 7.83
N ILE A 356 4.44 0.89 8.83
CA ILE A 356 4.63 0.39 10.19
C ILE A 356 3.62 -0.73 10.42
N GLY A 357 4.11 -1.98 10.38
CA GLY A 357 3.31 -3.15 10.72
C GLY A 357 3.42 -3.50 12.20
N PHE A 358 2.49 -4.33 12.69
CA PHE A 358 2.53 -4.90 14.04
C PHE A 358 2.69 -6.40 13.93
N LEU A 359 3.58 -6.98 14.75
CA LEU A 359 3.85 -8.41 14.74
C LEU A 359 2.55 -9.19 14.99
N LYS A 360 2.33 -10.21 14.19
CA LYS A 360 1.20 -11.13 14.31
C LYS A 360 1.73 -12.52 14.58
N LEU A 361 1.26 -13.14 15.65
CA LEU A 361 1.64 -14.51 16.00
C LEU A 361 0.84 -15.50 15.14
N LEU A 362 1.19 -15.59 13.86
CA LEU A 362 0.48 -16.42 12.89
C LEU A 362 0.52 -17.89 13.27
N LYS A 363 -0.57 -18.60 13.02
CA LYS A 363 -0.61 -20.06 13.14
C LYS A 363 0.43 -20.68 12.20
N GLY A 364 1.35 -21.47 12.75
CA GLY A 364 2.45 -22.06 11.98
C GLY A 364 3.72 -21.22 11.87
N SER A 365 3.76 -19.97 12.38
CA SER A 365 5.01 -19.20 12.44
C SER A 365 5.89 -19.61 13.63
N GLY A 366 7.22 -19.57 13.45
CA GLY A 366 8.17 -19.94 14.49
C GLY A 366 8.10 -19.04 15.72
N VAL A 367 7.89 -17.73 15.52
CA VAL A 367 7.82 -16.75 16.61
C VAL A 367 6.70 -17.05 17.61
N ARG A 368 5.62 -17.72 17.18
CA ARG A 368 4.50 -18.09 18.06
C ARG A 368 4.90 -19.05 19.19
N SER A 369 5.93 -19.86 18.99
CA SER A 369 6.45 -20.83 19.97
C SER A 369 7.59 -20.32 20.83
N MET A 370 8.06 -19.09 20.63
CA MET A 370 9.20 -18.50 21.34
C MET A 370 8.76 -17.89 22.68
N ALA A 371 8.62 -18.73 23.70
CA ALA A 371 8.10 -18.33 25.02
C ALA A 371 9.01 -17.33 25.77
N GLU A 372 10.31 -17.29 25.45
CA GLU A 372 11.30 -16.40 26.05
C GLU A 372 11.05 -14.91 25.80
N TYR A 373 10.21 -14.57 24.81
CA TYR A 373 9.86 -13.19 24.51
C TYR A 373 8.56 -12.71 25.17
N GLU A 374 7.92 -13.57 25.96
CA GLU A 374 6.74 -13.27 26.80
C GLU A 374 5.63 -12.53 26.03
N TYR A 375 5.33 -12.99 24.83
CA TYR A 375 4.32 -12.38 23.99
C TYR A 375 2.92 -12.47 24.60
N ILE A 376 2.27 -11.32 24.73
CA ILE A 376 0.83 -11.22 24.91
C ILE A 376 0.24 -10.73 23.59
N ALA A 377 -0.67 -11.50 23.02
CA ALA A 377 -1.28 -11.20 21.73
C ALA A 377 -2.80 -11.42 21.76
N ASN A 378 -3.50 -10.84 20.80
CA ASN A 378 -4.91 -11.15 20.57
C ASN A 378 -5.07 -12.64 20.21
N LEU A 379 -5.96 -13.34 20.91
CA LEU A 379 -6.23 -14.77 20.67
C LEU A 379 -7.01 -15.02 19.37
N LYS A 380 -7.73 -14.01 18.89
CA LYS A 380 -8.44 -14.05 17.60
C LYS A 380 -7.62 -13.40 16.51
N ALA A 381 -7.90 -13.76 15.27
CA ALA A 381 -7.31 -13.07 14.13
C ALA A 381 -7.54 -11.53 14.23
N PRO A 382 -6.54 -10.73 13.97
CA PRO A 382 -5.27 -11.04 13.30
C PRO A 382 -4.10 -11.47 14.21
N TYR A 383 -4.31 -11.90 15.44
CA TYR A 383 -3.27 -12.37 16.39
C TYR A 383 -2.19 -11.34 16.68
N GLU A 384 -2.55 -10.07 16.64
CA GLU A 384 -1.61 -8.94 16.79
C GLU A 384 -1.05 -8.89 18.21
N VAL A 385 0.26 -8.68 18.33
CA VAL A 385 0.97 -8.56 19.59
C VAL A 385 0.51 -7.30 20.32
N LEU A 386 0.21 -7.45 21.61
CA LEU A 386 -0.21 -6.40 22.53
C LEU A 386 0.93 -5.98 23.46
N GLN A 387 1.86 -6.90 23.74
CA GLN A 387 3.00 -6.68 24.64
C GLN A 387 4.09 -7.70 24.37
N THR A 388 5.36 -7.34 24.62
CA THR A 388 6.50 -8.26 24.67
C THR A 388 7.29 -8.04 25.97
N HIS A 389 8.32 -8.86 26.23
CA HIS A 389 9.20 -8.71 27.38
C HIS A 389 9.95 -7.36 27.44
N VAL A 390 10.08 -6.61 26.34
CA VAL A 390 10.78 -5.31 26.25
C VAL A 390 9.90 -4.15 25.76
N LEU A 391 8.67 -4.45 25.32
CA LEU A 391 7.75 -3.45 24.80
C LEU A 391 6.40 -3.57 25.53
N PRO A 392 6.15 -2.74 26.57
CA PRO A 392 4.90 -2.73 27.34
C PRO A 392 3.69 -2.36 26.48
N TYR A 393 2.49 -2.76 26.90
CA TYR A 393 1.23 -2.47 26.21
C TYR A 393 1.01 -0.97 25.93
N ASP A 394 1.36 -0.09 26.87
CA ASP A 394 1.17 1.36 26.67
C ASP A 394 2.06 1.89 25.52
N ASP A 395 3.26 1.34 25.34
CA ASP A 395 4.12 1.69 24.21
C ASP A 395 3.56 1.15 22.88
N VAL A 396 3.07 -0.10 22.87
CA VAL A 396 2.41 -0.67 21.68
C VAL A 396 1.20 0.18 21.29
N ARG A 397 0.37 0.57 22.27
CA ARG A 397 -0.80 1.42 22.05
C ARG A 397 -0.41 2.78 21.49
N MET A 398 0.65 3.42 22.03
CA MET A 398 1.14 4.69 21.50
C MET A 398 1.66 4.55 20.07
N LEU A 399 2.41 3.47 19.77
CA LEU A 399 2.91 3.19 18.42
C LEU A 399 1.78 2.92 17.44
N LYS A 400 0.65 2.36 17.89
CA LYS A 400 -0.55 2.17 17.07
C LYS A 400 -1.17 3.50 16.64
N HIS A 401 -1.26 4.45 17.57
CA HIS A 401 -1.72 5.81 17.25
C HIS A 401 -0.71 6.57 16.38
N PHE A 402 0.58 6.34 16.62
CA PHE A 402 1.66 6.90 15.80
C PHE A 402 1.54 6.41 14.34
N GLU A 403 1.33 5.11 14.14
CA GLU A 403 1.12 4.52 12.81
C GLU A 403 -0.09 5.13 12.11
N ASP A 404 -1.26 5.26 12.79
CA ASP A 404 -2.47 5.87 12.20
C ASP A 404 -2.23 7.34 11.77
N VAL A 405 -1.54 8.12 12.59
CA VAL A 405 -1.19 9.52 12.29
C VAL A 405 -0.19 9.60 11.13
N PHE A 406 0.83 8.76 11.15
CA PHE A 406 1.86 8.72 10.12
C PHE A 406 1.29 8.28 8.76
N GLU A 407 0.49 7.22 8.73
CA GLU A 407 -0.21 6.72 7.55
C GLU A 407 -1.15 7.78 6.96
N ARG A 408 -1.89 8.47 7.82
CA ARG A 408 -2.87 9.48 7.44
C ARG A 408 -2.25 10.71 6.79
N PHE A 409 -1.10 11.16 7.29
CA PHE A 409 -0.53 12.43 6.88
C PHE A 409 0.70 12.27 5.97
N TYR A 410 1.62 11.38 6.28
CA TYR A 410 2.83 11.16 5.49
C TYR A 410 2.57 10.19 4.32
N ASN A 411 2.18 8.96 4.60
CA ASN A 411 2.01 7.91 3.57
C ASN A 411 0.83 8.17 2.61
N SER A 412 -0.13 9.03 2.99
CA SER A 412 -1.24 9.39 2.09
C SER A 412 -0.80 10.13 0.84
N GLU A 413 0.42 10.66 0.81
CA GLU A 413 1.01 11.47 -0.25
C GLU A 413 0.21 12.74 -0.64
N ARG A 414 -0.84 13.07 0.11
CA ARG A 414 -1.68 14.25 -0.14
C ARG A 414 -0.98 15.58 0.20
N TYR A 415 0.06 15.50 1.04
CA TYR A 415 0.77 16.64 1.60
C TYR A 415 2.27 16.54 1.28
N ARG A 416 2.60 16.14 0.05
CA ARG A 416 3.97 15.85 -0.41
C ARG A 416 4.92 17.03 -0.28
N THR A 417 4.44 18.23 -0.62
CA THR A 417 5.31 19.42 -0.64
C THR A 417 5.69 19.82 0.77
N VAL A 418 4.74 19.87 1.68
CA VAL A 418 5.03 20.25 3.07
C VAL A 418 5.86 19.18 3.78
N PHE A 419 5.55 17.88 3.61
CA PHE A 419 6.37 16.84 4.24
C PHE A 419 7.74 16.66 3.57
N GLY A 420 7.89 16.99 2.31
CA GLY A 420 9.21 17.10 1.65
C GLY A 420 10.10 18.15 2.34
N TYR A 421 9.55 19.34 2.57
CA TYR A 421 10.22 20.42 3.32
C TYR A 421 10.58 19.98 4.74
N ILE A 422 9.61 19.44 5.49
CA ILE A 422 9.81 19.00 6.87
C ILE A 422 10.86 17.89 6.94
N SER A 423 10.84 16.92 6.02
CA SER A 423 11.78 15.80 6.00
C SER A 423 13.23 16.26 5.85
N GLU A 424 13.52 17.30 5.05
CA GLU A 424 14.87 17.84 4.93
C GLU A 424 15.41 18.34 6.27
N SER A 425 14.58 19.04 7.07
CA SER A 425 14.96 19.51 8.40
C SER A 425 15.13 18.35 9.39
N LEU A 426 14.17 17.40 9.43
CA LEU A 426 14.18 16.28 10.36
C LEU A 426 15.37 15.32 10.15
N ILE A 427 15.80 15.14 8.91
CA ILE A 427 16.98 14.32 8.59
C ILE A 427 18.24 14.97 9.14
N GLN A 428 18.36 16.29 9.05
CA GLN A 428 19.51 17.02 9.59
C GLN A 428 19.53 17.01 11.13
N GLU A 429 18.37 17.12 11.77
CA GLU A 429 18.22 17.15 13.23
C GLU A 429 18.16 15.74 13.85
N GLY A 430 17.92 14.68 13.06
CA GLY A 430 17.92 13.28 13.48
C GLY A 430 16.74 12.86 14.37
N SER A 431 15.60 13.56 14.31
CA SER A 431 14.48 13.38 15.26
C SER A 431 13.09 13.21 14.60
N ALA A 432 13.04 12.56 13.41
CA ALA A 432 11.77 12.33 12.70
C ALA A 432 10.74 11.60 13.56
N PHE A 433 11.13 10.56 14.30
CA PHE A 433 10.22 9.86 15.21
C PHE A 433 9.63 10.79 16.26
N ALA A 434 10.46 11.60 16.92
CA ALA A 434 10.01 12.55 17.95
C ALA A 434 9.02 13.58 17.40
N TYR A 435 9.23 14.05 16.18
CA TYR A 435 8.32 14.98 15.51
C TYR A 435 6.92 14.39 15.30
N PHE A 436 6.84 13.18 14.74
CA PHE A 436 5.56 12.49 14.54
C PHE A 436 4.95 11.99 15.84
N GLU A 437 5.75 11.67 16.86
CA GLU A 437 5.25 11.35 18.20
C GLU A 437 4.59 12.57 18.85
N GLU A 438 5.17 13.76 18.72
CA GLU A 438 4.57 15.01 19.20
C GLU A 438 3.25 15.31 18.48
N MET A 439 3.22 15.14 17.16
CA MET A 439 1.99 15.25 16.37
C MET A 439 0.93 14.24 16.85
N THR A 440 1.33 13.01 17.17
CA THR A 440 0.45 11.97 17.69
C THR A 440 -0.11 12.34 19.07
N LYS A 441 0.72 12.87 19.97
CA LYS A 441 0.27 13.34 21.29
C LYS A 441 -0.79 14.43 21.17
N LEU A 442 -0.56 15.43 20.31
CA LEU A 442 -1.56 16.48 20.06
C LEU A 442 -2.84 15.91 19.44
N TRP A 443 -2.72 14.92 18.53
CA TRP A 443 -3.87 14.23 17.94
C TRP A 443 -4.74 13.56 19.00
N LEU A 444 -4.13 12.89 19.97
CA LEU A 444 -4.80 12.22 21.09
C LEU A 444 -5.41 13.22 22.08
N GLU A 445 -4.69 14.27 22.43
CA GLU A 445 -5.17 15.34 23.33
C GLU A 445 -6.46 16.00 22.81
N LYS A 446 -6.60 16.10 21.50
CA LYS A 446 -7.81 16.63 20.85
C LYS A 446 -8.94 15.59 20.68
N GLY A 447 -8.75 14.36 21.11
CA GLY A 447 -9.72 13.27 20.97
C GLY A 447 -10.03 12.90 19.52
N ASN A 448 -9.09 13.13 18.60
CA ASN A 448 -9.29 12.90 17.16
C ASN A 448 -9.36 11.41 16.79
N GLN A 449 -8.76 10.53 17.59
CA GLN A 449 -8.81 9.07 17.44
C GLN A 449 -10.23 8.50 17.64
N GLU A 450 -11.10 9.21 18.37
CA GLU A 450 -12.46 8.77 18.69
C GLU A 450 -13.52 9.23 17.66
N ARG A 451 -13.09 10.03 16.67
CA ARG A 451 -14.00 10.67 15.71
C ARG A 451 -13.63 10.34 14.28
N LYS A 452 -14.64 10.18 13.43
CA LYS A 452 -14.44 10.12 11.99
C LYS A 452 -14.30 11.56 11.46
N LEU A 453 -13.06 12.02 11.29
CA LEU A 453 -12.78 13.35 10.76
C LEU A 453 -12.92 13.37 9.24
N ASN A 454 -13.51 14.44 8.72
CA ASN A 454 -13.48 14.74 7.29
C ASN A 454 -12.12 15.37 6.89
N ASP A 455 -11.88 15.52 5.60
CA ASP A 455 -10.60 16.06 5.10
C ASP A 455 -10.33 17.49 5.62
N ALA A 456 -11.34 18.37 5.71
CA ALA A 456 -11.15 19.74 6.20
C ALA A 456 -10.73 19.77 7.68
N ASP A 457 -11.25 18.87 8.50
CA ASP A 457 -10.87 18.77 9.92
C ASP A 457 -9.44 18.23 10.09
N GLN A 458 -9.04 17.27 9.25
CA GLN A 458 -7.66 16.75 9.21
C GLN A 458 -6.66 17.85 8.79
N ILE A 459 -6.99 18.63 7.76
CA ILE A 459 -6.17 19.74 7.30
C ILE A 459 -6.06 20.83 8.37
N ALA A 460 -7.16 21.15 9.04
CA ALA A 460 -7.17 22.14 10.12
C ALA A 460 -6.28 21.70 11.30
N PHE A 461 -6.25 20.39 11.61
CA PHE A 461 -5.33 19.84 12.60
C PHE A 461 -3.87 20.02 12.20
N LEU A 462 -3.49 19.69 10.94
CA LEU A 462 -2.11 19.90 10.47
C LEU A 462 -1.71 21.37 10.51
N TYR A 463 -2.61 22.26 10.07
CA TYR A 463 -2.36 23.70 10.09
C TYR A 463 -2.14 24.23 11.51
N GLU A 464 -2.95 23.76 12.46
CA GLU A 464 -2.79 24.09 13.88
C GLU A 464 -1.45 23.56 14.43
N PHE A 465 -1.09 22.32 14.12
CA PHE A 465 0.18 21.74 14.55
C PHE A 465 1.38 22.56 14.05
N PHE A 466 1.40 22.93 12.77
CA PHE A 466 2.48 23.75 12.20
C PHE A 466 2.48 25.18 12.80
N THR A 467 1.30 25.74 13.08
CA THR A 467 1.18 27.04 13.76
C THR A 467 1.75 26.99 15.17
N LEU A 468 1.47 25.94 15.94
CA LEU A 468 2.04 25.73 17.28
C LEU A 468 3.56 25.57 17.26
N LYS A 469 4.11 25.00 16.17
CA LYS A 469 5.56 24.92 15.94
C LYS A 469 6.17 26.26 15.48
N GLY A 470 5.36 27.27 15.16
CA GLY A 470 5.82 28.54 14.61
C GLY A 470 6.35 28.41 13.18
N ASP A 471 5.99 27.36 12.46
CA ASP A 471 6.49 27.07 11.13
C ASP A 471 5.56 27.63 10.04
N GLN A 472 5.75 28.90 9.70
CA GLN A 472 4.96 29.58 8.68
C GLN A 472 5.17 28.96 7.30
N VAL A 473 6.38 28.46 6.99
CA VAL A 473 6.68 27.82 5.69
C VAL A 473 5.85 26.54 5.55
N ALA A 474 5.78 25.71 6.60
CA ALA A 474 4.92 24.53 6.59
C ALA A 474 3.43 24.87 6.41
N CYS A 475 2.94 25.95 7.04
CA CYS A 475 1.57 26.44 6.85
C CYS A 475 1.29 26.85 5.40
N ASP A 476 2.25 27.53 4.74
CA ASP A 476 2.12 27.97 3.35
C ASP A 476 2.13 26.78 2.39
N LEU A 477 3.05 25.84 2.58
CA LEU A 477 3.16 24.64 1.75
C LEU A 477 1.95 23.70 1.93
N LEU A 478 1.41 23.61 3.14
CA LEU A 478 0.16 22.87 3.39
C LEU A 478 -1.01 23.45 2.58
N ARG A 479 -1.16 24.79 2.52
CA ARG A 479 -2.20 25.43 1.72
C ARG A 479 -2.04 25.14 0.22
N TYR A 480 -0.79 25.09 -0.26
CA TYR A 480 -0.49 24.68 -1.64
C TYR A 480 -0.90 23.24 -1.91
N ASP A 481 -0.48 22.30 -1.03
CA ASP A 481 -0.84 20.88 -1.16
C ASP A 481 -2.35 20.66 -1.10
N VAL A 482 -3.08 21.40 -0.25
CA VAL A 482 -4.55 21.31 -0.19
C VAL A 482 -5.19 21.75 -1.52
N LEU A 483 -4.73 22.82 -2.13
CA LEU A 483 -5.30 23.29 -3.38
C LEU A 483 -5.00 22.33 -4.55
N THR A 484 -3.82 21.74 -4.58
CA THR A 484 -3.40 20.81 -5.64
C THR A 484 -4.00 19.42 -5.46
N SER A 485 -3.82 18.79 -4.28
CA SER A 485 -4.27 17.42 -4.02
C SER A 485 -5.79 17.25 -4.01
N PHE A 486 -6.53 18.29 -3.65
CA PHE A 486 -8.00 18.27 -3.62
C PHE A 486 -8.64 19.08 -4.76
N ASN A 487 -7.88 19.44 -5.78
CA ASN A 487 -8.35 20.21 -6.95
C ASN A 487 -9.15 21.47 -6.56
N GLY A 488 -8.66 22.21 -5.56
CA GLY A 488 -9.26 23.43 -5.05
C GLY A 488 -10.64 23.28 -4.39
N LYS A 489 -11.12 22.05 -4.18
CA LYS A 489 -12.47 21.76 -3.63
C LYS A 489 -12.57 22.02 -2.13
N ILE A 490 -11.46 21.88 -1.39
CA ILE A 490 -11.44 22.09 0.06
C ILE A 490 -10.95 23.49 0.35
N ARG A 491 -11.80 24.29 0.99
CA ARG A 491 -11.49 25.64 1.47
C ARG A 491 -12.14 25.86 2.83
N ASP A 492 -11.37 26.38 3.77
CA ASP A 492 -11.81 26.68 5.12
C ASP A 492 -10.94 27.77 5.73
N GLU A 493 -11.57 28.71 6.46
CA GLU A 493 -10.88 29.82 7.12
C GLU A 493 -9.88 29.35 8.20
N ARG A 494 -10.12 28.16 8.78
CA ARG A 494 -9.24 27.60 9.83
C ARG A 494 -7.80 27.41 9.36
N PHE A 495 -7.57 27.24 8.04
CA PHE A 495 -6.23 27.13 7.47
C PHE A 495 -5.97 28.21 6.39
N GLY A 496 -6.66 29.35 6.50
CA GLY A 496 -6.39 30.52 5.67
C GLY A 496 -6.79 30.39 4.20
N LEU A 497 -7.71 29.47 3.84
CA LEU A 497 -8.27 29.36 2.50
C LEU A 497 -9.75 29.76 2.51
N SER A 498 -10.01 31.05 2.20
CA SER A 498 -11.38 31.57 2.19
C SER A 498 -12.28 30.87 1.16
N LYS A 499 -13.55 30.65 1.53
CA LYS A 499 -14.60 30.20 0.62
C LYS A 499 -15.08 31.33 -0.28
N ASP A 500 -15.05 32.58 0.20
CA ASP A 500 -15.36 33.76 -0.60
C ASP A 500 -14.11 34.23 -1.37
N ARG A 501 -14.13 33.99 -2.67
CA ARG A 501 -13.05 34.34 -3.58
C ARG A 501 -13.25 35.67 -4.30
N LYS A 502 -14.22 36.49 -3.90
CA LYS A 502 -14.51 37.74 -4.62
C LYS A 502 -13.32 38.70 -4.59
N GLN A 503 -12.71 38.91 -3.42
CA GLN A 503 -11.56 39.78 -3.27
C GLN A 503 -10.36 39.24 -4.06
N GLU A 504 -10.05 37.94 -3.93
CA GLU A 504 -8.99 37.27 -4.68
C GLU A 504 -9.12 37.52 -6.20
N MET A 505 -10.36 37.45 -6.71
CA MET A 505 -10.63 37.65 -8.14
C MET A 505 -10.60 39.13 -8.56
N GLN A 506 -11.05 40.02 -7.69
CA GLN A 506 -10.96 41.46 -7.95
C GLN A 506 -9.50 41.92 -8.03
N ASP A 507 -8.67 41.48 -7.11
CA ASP A 507 -7.23 41.81 -7.05
C ASP A 507 -6.44 41.25 -8.25
N ALA A 508 -6.97 40.20 -8.88
CA ALA A 508 -6.37 39.55 -10.04
C ALA A 508 -7.05 39.92 -11.38
N GLU A 509 -8.09 40.76 -11.37
CA GLU A 509 -8.92 41.01 -12.57
C GLU A 509 -8.12 41.55 -13.74
N ILE A 510 -7.25 42.52 -13.52
CA ILE A 510 -6.44 43.14 -14.55
C ILE A 510 -5.49 42.11 -15.16
N PHE A 511 -4.83 41.30 -14.31
CA PHE A 511 -3.93 40.22 -14.76
C PHE A 511 -4.65 39.26 -15.71
N TRP A 512 -5.80 38.70 -15.29
CA TRP A 512 -6.51 37.67 -16.06
C TRP A 512 -7.12 38.17 -17.37
N ARG A 513 -7.41 39.50 -17.48
CA ARG A 513 -7.93 40.10 -18.72
C ARG A 513 -6.87 40.47 -19.73
N GLU A 514 -5.61 40.57 -19.31
CA GLU A 514 -4.49 40.89 -20.19
C GLU A 514 -3.86 39.63 -20.75
N GLU A 515 -4.49 39.07 -21.80
CA GLU A 515 -4.11 37.77 -22.37
C GLU A 515 -2.62 37.70 -22.75
N SER A 516 -2.03 38.78 -23.31
CA SER A 516 -0.62 38.84 -23.67
C SER A 516 0.32 38.66 -22.46
N LEU A 517 -0.09 39.15 -21.30
CA LEU A 517 0.66 39.01 -20.06
C LEU A 517 0.52 37.59 -19.52
N VAL A 518 -0.71 37.06 -19.49
CA VAL A 518 -0.98 35.69 -18.97
C VAL A 518 -0.32 34.63 -19.85
N GLN A 519 -0.26 34.82 -21.17
CA GLN A 519 0.38 33.88 -22.10
C GLN A 519 1.88 33.72 -21.89
N GLN A 520 2.53 34.62 -21.17
CA GLN A 520 3.94 34.47 -20.77
C GLN A 520 4.13 33.34 -19.76
N TYR A 521 3.07 32.97 -19.01
CA TYR A 521 3.05 31.95 -17.96
C TYR A 521 2.23 30.74 -18.33
N ILE A 522 1.09 30.95 -18.98
CA ILE A 522 0.10 29.92 -19.34
C ILE A 522 -0.01 29.85 -20.87
N ARG A 523 0.52 28.79 -21.43
CA ARG A 523 0.54 28.59 -22.90
C ARG A 523 -0.90 28.51 -23.45
N ASN A 524 -1.13 29.24 -24.57
CA ASN A 524 -2.43 29.26 -25.25
C ASN A 524 -3.59 29.79 -24.40
N TYR A 525 -3.32 30.55 -23.34
CA TYR A 525 -4.35 31.18 -22.54
C TYR A 525 -5.23 32.12 -23.37
N SER A 526 -6.53 32.05 -23.17
CA SER A 526 -7.49 33.08 -23.60
C SER A 526 -8.54 33.25 -22.50
N PHE A 527 -8.94 34.51 -22.28
CA PHE A 527 -9.98 34.81 -21.30
C PHE A 527 -11.36 34.40 -21.87
N VAL A 528 -12.03 33.45 -21.24
CA VAL A 528 -13.36 33.01 -21.64
C VAL A 528 -14.40 33.54 -20.65
N GLU A 529 -14.31 33.13 -19.40
CA GLU A 529 -15.23 33.52 -18.32
C GLU A 529 -14.61 33.30 -16.95
N TRP A 530 -15.06 34.09 -15.96
CA TRP A 530 -14.59 34.00 -14.59
C TRP A 530 -14.83 32.66 -13.91
N ARG A 531 -15.91 31.96 -14.30
CA ARG A 531 -16.22 30.65 -13.75
C ARG A 531 -15.11 29.66 -14.05
N ARG A 532 -14.60 29.64 -15.28
CA ARG A 532 -13.53 28.75 -15.71
C ARG A 532 -12.21 29.07 -15.00
N ILE A 533 -11.85 30.34 -14.90
CA ILE A 533 -10.64 30.76 -14.17
C ILE A 533 -10.72 30.31 -12.73
N ARG A 534 -11.86 30.48 -12.05
CA ARG A 534 -12.07 30.03 -10.66
C ARG A 534 -12.00 28.52 -10.48
N GLN A 535 -12.30 27.75 -11.51
CA GLN A 535 -12.21 26.28 -11.46
C GLN A 535 -10.79 25.77 -11.67
N ASP A 536 -10.05 26.41 -12.56
CA ASP A 536 -8.77 25.90 -13.03
C ASP A 536 -7.58 26.53 -12.27
N TYR A 537 -7.71 27.77 -11.78
CA TYR A 537 -6.63 28.51 -11.13
C TYR A 537 -7.00 29.01 -9.74
N HIS A 538 -6.04 28.90 -8.83
CA HIS A 538 -6.15 29.39 -7.46
C HIS A 538 -4.97 30.29 -7.12
N THR A 539 -5.18 31.18 -6.16
CA THR A 539 -4.18 32.13 -5.68
C THR A 539 -3.98 31.94 -4.18
N ILE A 540 -2.72 31.93 -3.74
CA ILE A 540 -2.36 31.97 -2.32
C ILE A 540 -1.23 32.96 -2.09
N GLU A 541 -1.19 33.53 -0.90
CA GLU A 541 -0.04 34.28 -0.42
C GLU A 541 0.89 33.33 0.35
N VAL A 542 2.17 33.34 0.01
CA VAL A 542 3.19 32.52 0.66
C VAL A 542 4.39 33.37 1.04
N SER A 543 5.09 32.98 2.09
CA SER A 543 6.38 33.58 2.44
C SER A 543 7.45 33.28 1.37
N GLY A 544 8.40 34.17 1.20
CA GLY A 544 9.51 33.96 0.26
C GLY A 544 10.29 32.66 0.52
N ASN A 545 10.34 32.22 1.78
CA ASN A 545 11.00 30.97 2.16
C ASN A 545 10.29 29.70 1.67
N ALA A 546 9.00 29.77 1.29
CA ALA A 546 8.27 28.65 0.72
C ALA A 546 8.53 28.44 -0.78
N LEU A 547 8.96 29.49 -1.50
CA LEU A 547 9.12 29.47 -2.96
C LEU A 547 10.04 28.37 -3.51
N PRO A 548 11.20 28.05 -2.89
CA PRO A 548 12.07 26.97 -3.37
C PRO A 548 11.36 25.62 -3.47
N TYR A 549 10.45 25.36 -2.53
CA TYR A 549 9.72 24.08 -2.42
C TYR A 549 8.53 23.98 -3.38
N LEU A 550 8.10 25.10 -3.96
CA LEU A 550 7.02 25.16 -4.95
C LEU A 550 7.49 24.93 -6.39
N GLY A 551 8.80 24.67 -6.58
CA GLY A 551 9.38 24.48 -7.92
C GLY A 551 9.42 25.76 -8.76
N ILE A 552 9.35 26.93 -8.11
CA ILE A 552 9.46 28.24 -8.77
C ILE A 552 10.94 28.54 -9.05
N PRO A 553 11.33 28.90 -10.30
CA PRO A 553 12.72 29.12 -10.63
C PRO A 553 13.36 30.26 -9.82
N ARG A 554 14.56 30.04 -9.31
CA ARG A 554 15.31 31.03 -8.49
C ARG A 554 15.53 32.38 -9.15
N GLY A 555 15.47 32.53 -10.44
CA GLY A 555 15.56 33.81 -11.14
C GLY A 555 14.28 34.64 -11.14
N SER A 556 13.17 34.11 -10.63
CA SER A 556 11.86 34.77 -10.60
C SER A 556 11.62 35.60 -9.33
N TYR A 557 12.55 35.59 -8.37
CA TYR A 557 12.45 36.30 -7.08
C TYR A 557 13.85 36.65 -6.54
N ASP A 558 13.92 37.68 -5.68
CA ASP A 558 15.19 38.12 -5.09
C ASP A 558 15.58 37.18 -3.91
N THR A 559 16.67 36.44 -4.08
CA THR A 559 17.19 35.52 -3.05
C THR A 559 17.80 36.21 -1.84
N ALA A 560 18.17 37.51 -1.96
CA ALA A 560 18.72 38.28 -0.85
C ALA A 560 17.65 38.58 0.24
N GLU A 561 16.36 38.49 -0.12
CA GLU A 561 15.23 38.71 0.79
C GLU A 561 14.78 37.47 1.54
N ILE A 562 15.30 36.29 1.16
CA ILE A 562 14.94 34.99 1.76
C ILE A 562 15.75 34.67 3.02
N ALA A 563 16.84 35.44 3.30
CA ALA A 563 17.70 35.14 4.46
C ALA A 563 16.95 35.40 5.79
N PRO A 564 16.96 34.44 6.73
CA PRO A 564 16.28 34.59 8.02
C PRO A 564 17.01 35.62 8.87
N SER A 565 16.43 36.81 9.04
CA SER A 565 16.77 37.69 10.15
C SER A 565 15.64 37.67 11.15
N LYS A 566 15.95 37.48 12.42
CA LYS A 566 14.98 37.34 13.54
C LYS A 566 14.01 38.53 13.69
N ASP A 567 14.18 39.61 12.95
CA ASP A 567 13.46 40.87 13.14
C ASP A 567 12.88 41.49 11.85
N LYS A 568 12.78 40.74 10.72
CA LYS A 568 12.15 41.26 9.49
C LYS A 568 10.82 40.56 9.21
N GLU A 569 9.79 41.37 8.90
CA GLU A 569 8.54 40.87 8.29
C GLU A 569 8.87 40.02 7.06
N TYR A 570 8.22 38.84 6.98
CA TYR A 570 8.37 37.94 5.83
C TYR A 570 7.88 38.63 4.57
N VAL A 571 8.72 38.68 3.54
CA VAL A 571 8.26 39.12 2.21
C VAL A 571 7.26 38.08 1.70
N THR A 572 6.06 38.53 1.37
CA THR A 572 4.96 37.68 0.89
C THR A 572 4.82 37.81 -0.61
N TYR A 573 4.64 36.67 -1.28
CA TYR A 573 4.43 36.57 -2.71
C TYR A 573 3.07 35.96 -3.01
N VAL A 574 2.38 36.51 -4.01
CA VAL A 574 1.12 35.97 -4.53
C VAL A 574 1.43 34.94 -5.61
N ILE A 575 1.06 33.68 -5.36
CA ILE A 575 1.31 32.56 -6.26
C ILE A 575 0.02 32.18 -6.98
N ILE A 576 0.11 31.98 -8.30
CA ILE A 576 -0.95 31.38 -9.11
C ILE A 576 -0.66 29.91 -9.27
N ILE A 577 -1.66 29.09 -8.98
CA ILE A 577 -1.62 27.63 -9.00
C ILE A 577 -2.63 27.13 -10.03
N ASP A 578 -2.15 26.35 -10.99
CA ASP A 578 -2.98 25.55 -11.89
C ASP A 578 -3.29 24.21 -11.21
N VAL A 579 -4.53 24.00 -10.78
CA VAL A 579 -4.91 22.78 -10.07
C VAL A 579 -5.00 21.55 -10.99
N LYS A 580 -4.98 21.74 -12.30
CA LYS A 580 -4.89 20.64 -13.28
C LYS A 580 -3.46 20.16 -13.49
N GLY A 581 -2.48 20.96 -13.05
CA GLY A 581 -1.06 20.64 -13.17
C GLY A 581 -0.48 20.78 -14.58
N GLU A 582 -1.21 21.44 -15.51
CA GLU A 582 -0.73 21.70 -16.87
C GLU A 582 0.34 22.79 -16.89
N THR A 583 0.29 23.69 -15.91
CA THR A 583 1.22 24.80 -15.73
C THR A 583 1.86 24.75 -14.35
N LYS A 584 3.19 24.93 -14.27
CA LYS A 584 3.88 25.05 -12.98
C LYS A 584 3.40 26.29 -12.23
N PRO A 585 3.39 26.29 -10.88
CA PRO A 585 3.07 27.48 -10.11
C PRO A 585 4.04 28.61 -10.43
N PHE A 586 3.53 29.86 -10.44
CA PHE A 586 4.33 31.05 -10.73
C PHE A 586 3.91 32.25 -9.90
N ILE A 587 4.82 33.20 -9.69
CA ILE A 587 4.54 34.44 -8.97
C ILE A 587 3.69 35.33 -9.86
N ARG A 588 2.55 35.81 -9.34
CA ARG A 588 1.74 36.83 -10.03
C ARG A 588 2.56 38.14 -10.14
N PRO A 589 2.77 38.67 -11.33
CA PRO A 589 3.48 39.96 -11.48
C PRO A 589 2.71 41.08 -10.77
N GLN A 590 3.43 41.90 -10.01
CA GLN A 590 2.84 43.10 -9.39
C GLN A 590 2.46 44.08 -10.49
N GLN A 591 1.20 44.51 -10.51
CA GLN A 591 0.75 45.49 -11.48
C GLN A 591 1.12 46.91 -11.00
N CYS A 592 1.57 47.76 -11.93
CA CYS A 592 1.74 49.18 -11.70
C CYS A 592 0.39 49.83 -11.38
N GLY A 593 -0.01 49.87 -10.12
CA GLY A 593 -1.29 50.41 -9.67
C GLY A 593 -1.53 50.27 -8.15
N ASP A 594 -0.80 49.41 -7.46
CA ASP A 594 -0.89 49.32 -6.01
C ASP A 594 -0.08 50.49 -5.39
N ALA A 595 -0.77 51.58 -5.14
CA ALA A 595 -0.20 52.84 -4.60
C ALA A 595 0.10 52.71 -3.09
N ASN A 596 0.90 51.71 -2.65
CA ASN A 596 1.49 51.72 -1.31
C ASN A 596 2.64 50.73 -1.11
N LEU A 597 3.51 50.57 -2.11
CA LEU A 597 4.84 49.98 -1.88
C LEU A 597 5.87 50.80 -2.65
N ASN A 598 6.29 51.92 -2.08
CA ASN A 598 7.41 52.71 -2.58
C ASN A 598 8.71 51.89 -2.51
N ASN A 599 9.36 51.85 -3.63
CA ASN A 599 10.70 51.39 -3.97
C ASN A 599 10.81 49.95 -4.45
N ARG A 600 10.72 49.76 -5.79
CA ARG A 600 11.69 48.92 -6.51
C ARG A 600 11.56 49.03 -8.02
N GLU A 601 12.56 49.63 -8.63
CA GLU A 601 12.88 49.50 -10.03
C GLU A 601 13.63 48.16 -10.25
N HIS A 602 13.36 47.54 -11.40
CA HIS A 602 14.07 46.41 -12.00
C HIS A 602 13.70 44.98 -11.53
N ILE A 603 12.71 44.43 -12.19
CA ILE A 603 12.66 43.00 -12.45
C ILE A 603 12.73 42.80 -13.98
N ALA A 604 13.83 42.22 -14.43
CA ALA A 604 14.05 41.89 -15.85
C ALA A 604 13.09 40.77 -16.27
N SER A 605 12.50 40.92 -17.45
CA SER A 605 11.70 39.89 -18.12
C SER A 605 12.51 38.61 -18.31
N PRO A 606 12.00 37.43 -17.99
CA PRO A 606 12.70 36.17 -18.26
C PRO A 606 12.73 35.93 -19.78
N SER A 607 13.91 36.03 -20.37
CA SER A 607 14.16 35.56 -21.73
C SER A 607 14.09 34.03 -21.76
N ILE A 608 13.14 33.48 -22.50
CA ILE A 608 13.06 32.07 -22.83
C ILE A 608 14.33 31.69 -23.61
N ARG A 609 15.25 30.95 -22.99
CA ARG A 609 16.28 30.20 -23.74
C ARG A 609 15.72 28.79 -23.96
N GLU A 610 15.55 28.45 -25.23
CA GLU A 610 15.38 27.11 -25.72
C GLU A 610 16.63 26.30 -25.35
N GLU A 611 16.45 25.21 -24.59
CA GLU A 611 17.40 24.10 -24.61
C GLU A 611 16.66 22.86 -25.14
N VAL A 612 17.27 22.30 -26.17
CA VAL A 612 16.90 21.13 -26.96
C VAL A 612 16.94 19.83 -26.12
#